data_75ba086279aa20a335cbed6c411873a8
#
_entry.id   75ba086279aa20a335cbed6c411873a8
#
_cell.length_a   1.000
_cell.length_b   1.000
_cell.length_c   1.000
_cell.angle_alpha   90.00
_cell.angle_beta   90.00
_cell.angle_gamma   90.00
#
_symmetry.space_group_name_H-M   'P 1'
#
loop_
_entity.id
_entity.type
_entity.pdbx_description
1 polymer ?
#
loop_
_entity_poly.entity_id
_entity_poly.type
_entity_poly.pdbx_seq_one_letter_code
_entity_poly.pdbx_strand_id
1 'polypeptide(L)'
;AWAQALSSMDHEEDDPGTTWNQRARAAKPDWMSPRIAWRAIQSALPREAIISSDIGNNCAIGNAYPTFDQGRKYLAPGLFGPCGYGLPAIIGAKIACP
;
A
#
# COMPACT_ATOMS: atom_id res chain seq x y z
N ALA A 1 5.16 -9.50 -23.29
CA ALA A 1 6.44 -9.09 -22.67
C ALA A 1 6.24 -8.37 -21.33
N TRP A 2 5.40 -7.35 -21.24
CA TRP A 2 5.16 -6.58 -19.99
C TRP A 2 4.49 -7.41 -18.88
N ALA A 3 3.47 -8.18 -19.21
CA ALA A 3 2.79 -9.03 -18.23
C ALA A 3 3.70 -10.12 -17.64
N GLN A 4 4.61 -10.67 -18.45
CA GLN A 4 5.60 -11.64 -17.97
C GLN A 4 6.68 -10.98 -17.09
N ALA A 5 7.11 -9.76 -17.44
CA ALA A 5 8.08 -9.02 -16.62
C ALA A 5 7.48 -8.65 -15.26
N LEU A 6 6.23 -8.20 -15.22
CA LEU A 6 5.52 -7.90 -13.97
C LEU A 6 5.29 -9.16 -13.11
N SER A 7 4.91 -10.27 -13.74
CA SER A 7 4.72 -11.55 -13.04
C SER A 7 6.03 -12.09 -12.43
N SER A 8 7.17 -11.90 -13.10
CA SER A 8 8.45 -12.30 -12.54
C SER A 8 8.93 -11.40 -11.40
N MET A 9 8.59 -10.11 -11.45
CA MET A 9 8.89 -9.18 -10.35
C MET A 9 8.08 -9.48 -9.09
N ASP A 10 6.81 -9.87 -9.23
CA ASP A 10 5.95 -10.25 -8.10
C ASP A 10 6.46 -11.50 -7.37
N HIS A 11 7.05 -12.44 -8.09
CA HIS A 11 7.59 -13.67 -7.48
C HIS A 11 8.91 -13.45 -6.73
N GLU A 12 9.75 -12.53 -7.19
CA GLU A 12 11.01 -12.21 -6.49
C GLU A 12 10.78 -11.45 -5.18
N GLU A 13 9.70 -10.65 -5.10
CA GLU A 13 9.35 -9.92 -3.88
C GLU A 13 8.73 -10.80 -2.79
N ASP A 14 8.12 -11.93 -3.13
CA ASP A 14 7.51 -12.85 -2.17
C ASP A 14 8.49 -13.86 -1.58
N ASP A 15 9.70 -13.98 -2.12
CA ASP A 15 10.75 -14.81 -1.54
C ASP A 15 11.33 -14.15 -0.28
N PRO A 16 11.09 -14.71 0.92
CA PRO A 16 11.66 -14.19 2.16
C PRO A 16 13.20 -14.28 2.20
N GLY A 17 13.81 -14.95 1.24
CA GLY A 17 15.25 -15.16 1.11
C GLY A 17 15.96 -14.18 0.18
N THR A 18 15.26 -13.23 -0.47
CA THR A 18 15.94 -12.28 -1.34
C THR A 18 16.98 -11.44 -0.59
N THR A 19 18.13 -11.24 -1.22
CA THR A 19 19.23 -10.45 -0.66
C THR A 19 18.82 -9.02 -0.32
N TRP A 20 17.84 -8.46 -1.02
CA TRP A 20 17.25 -7.13 -0.74
C TRP A 20 16.50 -7.11 0.59
N ASN A 21 15.61 -8.07 0.82
CA ASN A 21 14.86 -8.18 2.07
C ASN A 21 15.79 -8.47 3.27
N GLN A 22 16.84 -9.27 3.06
CA GLN A 22 17.84 -9.55 4.09
C GLN A 22 18.66 -8.31 4.44
N ARG A 23 19.10 -7.54 3.43
CA ARG A 23 19.83 -6.27 3.64
C ARG A 23 18.98 -5.21 4.33
N ALA A 24 17.73 -5.07 3.94
CA ALA A 24 16.80 -4.13 4.56
C ALA A 24 16.53 -4.45 6.03
N ARG A 25 16.40 -5.75 6.37
CA ARG A 25 16.24 -6.21 7.76
C ARG A 25 17.52 -6.05 8.58
N ALA A 26 18.69 -6.35 8.00
CA ALA A 26 19.96 -6.17 8.67
C ALA A 26 20.29 -4.72 8.95
N ALA A 27 19.90 -3.80 8.06
CA ALA A 27 20.14 -2.37 8.23
C ALA A 27 19.28 -1.74 9.35
N LYS A 28 18.06 -2.26 9.61
CA LYS A 28 17.12 -1.73 10.61
C LYS A 28 16.25 -2.87 11.18
N PRO A 29 16.80 -3.70 12.05
CA PRO A 29 16.13 -4.90 12.54
C PRO A 29 14.84 -4.63 13.33
N ASP A 30 14.73 -3.44 13.95
CA ASP A 30 13.58 -3.06 14.78
C ASP A 30 12.44 -2.41 13.96
N TRP A 31 12.61 -2.22 12.66
CA TRP A 31 11.59 -1.60 11.83
C TRP A 31 10.71 -2.65 11.17
N MET A 32 9.41 -2.42 11.31
CA MET A 32 8.41 -3.27 10.65
C MET A 32 8.44 -3.07 9.14
N SER A 33 8.45 -4.17 8.40
CA SER A 33 8.29 -4.11 6.94
C SER A 33 6.93 -3.51 6.56
N PRO A 34 6.86 -2.59 5.59
CA PRO A 34 5.59 -2.04 5.11
C PRO A 34 4.59 -3.11 4.67
N ARG A 35 5.06 -4.21 4.10
CA ARG A 35 4.23 -5.36 3.71
C ARG A 35 3.56 -6.01 4.91
N ILE A 36 4.31 -6.24 5.99
CA ILE A 36 3.77 -6.81 7.23
C ILE A 36 2.75 -5.85 7.85
N ALA A 37 3.09 -4.56 7.91
CA ALA A 37 2.19 -3.53 8.41
C ALA A 37 0.87 -3.50 7.62
N TRP A 38 0.93 -3.51 6.28
CA TRP A 38 -0.26 -3.50 5.45
C TRP A 38 -1.09 -4.77 5.57
N ARG A 39 -0.49 -5.94 5.70
CA ARG A 39 -1.23 -7.19 5.98
C ARG A 39 -2.00 -7.09 7.29
N ALA A 40 -1.38 -6.58 8.35
CA ALA A 40 -2.04 -6.39 9.64
C ALA A 40 -3.18 -5.37 9.55
N ILE A 41 -2.97 -4.24 8.88
CA ILE A 41 -4.00 -3.22 8.66
C ILE A 41 -5.17 -3.82 7.88
N GLN A 42 -4.92 -4.51 6.77
CA GLN A 42 -5.97 -5.10 5.96
C GLN A 42 -6.77 -6.19 6.69
N SER A 43 -6.13 -6.96 7.57
CA SER A 43 -6.83 -7.98 8.37
C SER A 43 -7.74 -7.37 9.43
N ALA A 44 -7.43 -6.17 9.90
CA ALA A 44 -8.21 -5.46 10.91
C ALA A 44 -9.34 -4.59 10.32
N LEU A 45 -9.22 -4.19 9.05
CA LEU A 45 -10.20 -3.32 8.41
C LEU A 45 -11.38 -4.10 7.80
N PRO A 46 -12.61 -3.55 7.87
CA PRO A 46 -13.74 -4.08 7.11
C PRO A 46 -13.43 -4.17 5.62
N ARG A 47 -14.08 -5.10 4.92
CA ARG A 47 -13.89 -5.28 3.47
C ARG A 47 -14.30 -4.05 2.67
N GLU A 48 -15.26 -3.31 3.16
CA GLU A 48 -15.82 -2.11 2.54
C GLU A 48 -15.02 -0.83 2.86
N ALA A 49 -13.98 -0.94 3.67
CA ALA A 49 -13.22 0.23 4.11
C ALA A 49 -12.66 1.01 2.93
N ILE A 50 -12.86 2.32 2.98
CA ILE A 50 -12.22 3.26 2.06
C ILE A 50 -10.95 3.76 2.74
N ILE A 51 -9.85 3.64 2.02
CA ILE A 51 -8.54 4.07 2.51
C ILE A 51 -8.09 5.29 1.71
N SER A 52 -7.56 6.28 2.38
CA SER A 52 -6.92 7.42 1.71
C SER A 52 -5.49 7.57 2.18
N SER A 53 -4.60 7.91 1.26
CA SER A 53 -3.23 8.27 1.59
C SER A 53 -2.87 9.65 1.06
N ASP A 54 -1.91 10.26 1.71
CA ASP A 54 -1.23 11.44 1.20
C ASP A 54 -0.03 11.05 0.34
N ILE A 55 0.61 12.02 -0.28
CA ILE A 55 1.85 11.80 -1.05
C ILE A 55 3.02 11.39 -0.13
N GLY A 56 4.03 10.76 -0.70
CA GLY A 56 5.23 10.29 -0.02
C GLY A 56 5.40 8.78 -0.17
N ASN A 57 6.31 8.20 0.60
CA ASN A 57 6.55 6.75 0.57
C ASN A 57 5.31 5.93 0.92
N ASN A 58 4.45 6.46 1.79
CA ASN A 58 3.17 5.83 2.15
C ASN A 58 2.23 5.70 0.94
N CYS A 59 2.23 6.65 0.01
CA CYS A 59 1.44 6.55 -1.22
C CYS A 59 1.96 5.41 -2.11
N ALA A 60 3.26 5.36 -2.35
CA ALA A 60 3.88 4.30 -3.14
C ALA A 60 3.66 2.91 -2.50
N ILE A 61 3.86 2.80 -1.20
CA ILE A 61 3.62 1.58 -0.43
C ILE A 61 2.13 1.18 -0.47
N GLY A 62 1.22 2.15 -0.31
CA GLY A 62 -0.22 1.94 -0.37
C GLY A 62 -0.74 1.55 -1.75
N ASN A 63 -0.01 1.87 -2.82
CA ASN A 63 -0.31 1.38 -4.17
C ASN A 63 0.25 -0.03 -4.43
N ALA A 64 1.32 -0.41 -3.75
CA ALA A 64 2.05 -1.64 -4.05
C ALA A 64 1.56 -2.86 -3.23
N TYR A 65 1.19 -2.68 -1.96
CA TYR A 65 0.97 -3.81 -1.05
C TYR A 65 -0.48 -4.15 -0.72
N PRO A 66 -1.42 -3.20 -0.59
CA PRO A 66 -2.81 -3.54 -0.30
C PRO A 66 -3.49 -4.28 -1.44
N THR A 67 -4.36 -5.21 -1.09
CA THR A 67 -5.27 -5.85 -2.03
C THR A 67 -6.63 -5.16 -1.97
N PHE A 68 -7.12 -4.72 -3.12
CA PHE A 68 -8.42 -4.05 -3.24
C PHE A 68 -9.43 -5.01 -3.86
N ASP A 69 -10.15 -5.71 -3.01
CA ASP A 69 -11.25 -6.56 -3.39
C ASP A 69 -12.50 -5.74 -3.76
N GLN A 70 -13.56 -6.45 -4.14
CA GLN A 70 -14.86 -5.85 -4.36
C GLN A 70 -15.32 -5.09 -3.10
N GLY A 71 -15.59 -3.80 -3.26
CA GLY A 71 -16.05 -2.90 -2.21
C GLY A 71 -14.98 -2.00 -1.60
N ARG A 72 -13.77 -2.48 -1.41
CA ARG A 72 -12.68 -1.66 -0.86
C ARG A 72 -12.16 -0.69 -1.90
N LYS A 73 -11.95 0.57 -1.51
CA LYS A 73 -11.45 1.63 -2.38
C LYS A 73 -10.23 2.31 -1.78
N TYR A 74 -9.32 2.71 -2.65
CA TYR A 74 -8.12 3.46 -2.29
C TYR A 74 -8.09 4.80 -3.01
N LEU A 75 -7.96 5.86 -2.23
CA LEU A 75 -7.87 7.23 -2.71
C LEU A 75 -6.45 7.73 -2.50
N ALA A 76 -5.78 8.08 -3.57
CA ALA A 76 -4.41 8.58 -3.51
C ALA A 76 -4.25 9.79 -4.44
N PRO A 77 -3.36 10.73 -4.11
CA PRO A 77 -3.03 11.83 -4.99
C PRO A 77 -2.35 11.26 -6.24
N GLY A 78 -2.99 11.43 -7.40
CA GLY A 78 -2.51 10.87 -8.65
C GLY A 78 -1.25 11.56 -9.20
N LEU A 79 -1.33 12.08 -10.41
CA LEU A 79 -0.18 12.60 -11.16
C LEU A 79 0.52 13.80 -10.50
N PHE A 80 -0.21 14.69 -9.85
CA PHE A 80 0.36 15.91 -9.27
C PHE A 80 0.89 15.74 -7.84
N GLY A 81 0.49 14.69 -7.13
CA GLY A 81 0.96 14.37 -5.80
C GLY A 81 0.90 15.53 -4.79
N PRO A 82 -0.21 16.26 -4.64
CA PRO A 82 -0.28 17.37 -3.69
C PRO A 82 -0.22 16.86 -2.25
N CYS A 83 0.58 17.52 -1.43
CA CYS A 83 0.55 17.31 0.02
C CYS A 83 -0.78 17.81 0.61
N GLY A 84 -1.32 17.08 1.58
CA GLY A 84 -2.60 17.42 2.22
C GLY A 84 -3.83 16.85 1.49
N TYR A 85 -3.66 15.96 0.53
CA TYR A 85 -4.77 15.31 -0.19
C TYR A 85 -5.54 14.32 0.69
N GLY A 86 -4.83 13.54 1.51
CA GLY A 86 -5.39 12.36 2.17
C GLY A 86 -6.58 12.66 3.08
N LEU A 87 -6.46 13.70 3.90
CA LEU A 87 -7.51 14.06 4.86
C LEU A 87 -8.79 14.58 4.19
N PRO A 88 -8.78 15.59 3.32
CA PRO A 88 -10.00 16.05 2.64
C PRO A 88 -10.63 14.96 1.78
N ALA A 89 -9.84 14.09 1.15
CA ALA A 89 -10.36 12.99 0.35
C ALA A 89 -11.15 12.00 1.20
N ILE A 90 -10.66 11.62 2.39
CA ILE A 90 -11.38 10.68 3.25
C ILE A 90 -12.62 11.31 3.91
N ILE A 91 -12.59 12.61 4.19
CA ILE A 91 -13.77 13.35 4.66
C ILE A 91 -14.86 13.34 3.57
N GLY A 92 -14.51 13.65 2.33
CA GLY A 92 -15.43 13.58 1.20
C GLY A 92 -16.00 12.17 0.99
N ALA A 93 -15.15 11.14 1.08
CA ALA A 93 -15.60 9.76 1.00
C ALA A 93 -16.59 9.39 2.12
N LYS A 94 -16.34 9.84 3.36
CA LYS A 94 -17.26 9.61 4.49
C LYS A 94 -18.61 10.31 4.32
N ILE A 95 -18.64 11.46 3.68
CA ILE A 95 -19.89 12.17 3.37
C ILE A 95 -20.67 11.44 2.27
N ALA A 96 -19.98 10.92 1.26
CA ALA A 96 -20.59 10.21 0.14
C ALA A 96 -21.01 8.77 0.50
N CYS A 97 -20.33 8.16 1.45
CA CYS A 97 -20.58 6.78 1.92
C CYS A 97 -20.64 6.81 3.46
N PRO A 98 -21.76 7.24 4.05
CA PRO A 98 -21.93 7.42 5.50
C PRO A 98 -21.83 6.10 6.32
#